data_11619cff4fcb3064ba0bfdc2c3314777
#
_entry.id   11619cff4fcb3064ba0bfdc2c3314777
#
_cell.length_a   1.000
_cell.length_b   1.000
_cell.length_c   1.000
_cell.angle_alpha   90.00
_cell.angle_beta   90.00
_cell.angle_gamma   90.00
#
_symmetry.space_group_name_H-M   'P 1'
#
loop_
_entity.id
_entity.type
_entity.pdbx_description
1 polymer ?
#
loop_
_entity_poly.entity_id
_entity_poly.type
_entity_poly.pdbx_seq_one_letter_code
_entity_poly.pdbx_strand_id
1 'polypeptide(L)'
;KGQVMARQQFVINEYQFDKVDTPIAATSTKISGKKGKLQSTSNIEVEETNSYVKVSAKRMSVTIGKKTGLIDYLDVDGEPILKFRKSMKPEFWRAPTDNDYGASLQKELKVWKNPVMNLKSFDKSEMKDSVVLTATFEMPEVKAELVLRYRINAEGEVSVTEKMTTDKAAKVADLFRYGMVLDLPASFSKLEYYGRGPEENYIDRHSSAFIGKYESDVKDEYYPYVRPQESGNHTDIRYFSIFNPASGKGITFEGYAPMECSAIPYSIEDLDSGDEKEHAWGQHSGDLVDKGLTQVHIQQRQYGLGCIDSWMTKPMEKYRMHYGDREFRFVIKAK
;
A
#
# COMPACT_ATOMS: atom_id res chain seq x y z
N LYS A 1 31.44 -9.78 -29.98
CA LYS A 1 31.85 -10.60 -28.83
C LYS A 1 31.22 -10.03 -27.58
N GLY A 2 30.40 -10.80 -26.83
CA GLY A 2 29.80 -10.35 -25.56
C GLY A 2 28.33 -9.92 -25.61
N GLN A 3 27.60 -10.14 -26.70
CA GLN A 3 26.14 -9.91 -26.70
C GLN A 3 25.45 -11.00 -25.88
N VAL A 4 24.65 -10.59 -24.88
CA VAL A 4 23.82 -11.51 -24.11
C VAL A 4 22.61 -11.90 -24.94
N MET A 5 22.44 -13.18 -25.23
CA MET A 5 21.34 -13.71 -26.04
C MET A 5 20.18 -14.22 -25.20
N ALA A 6 20.44 -14.67 -23.99
CA ALA A 6 19.43 -15.13 -23.03
C ALA A 6 19.95 -15.01 -21.60
N ARG A 7 19.05 -14.91 -20.66
CA ARG A 7 19.34 -14.91 -19.21
C ARG A 7 18.34 -15.79 -18.50
N GLN A 8 18.79 -16.47 -17.43
CA GLN A 8 17.96 -17.24 -16.54
C GLN A 8 18.42 -17.03 -15.10
N GLN A 9 17.48 -16.96 -14.18
CA GLN A 9 17.73 -16.87 -12.75
C GLN A 9 17.22 -18.12 -12.05
N PHE A 10 18.05 -18.68 -11.17
CA PHE A 10 17.71 -19.85 -10.37
C PHE A 10 17.78 -19.47 -8.89
N VAL A 11 16.78 -19.86 -8.13
CA VAL A 11 16.77 -19.69 -6.67
C VAL A 11 17.66 -20.78 -6.07
N ILE A 12 18.70 -20.35 -5.34
CA ILE A 12 19.59 -21.26 -4.59
C ILE A 12 19.10 -21.41 -3.16
N ASN A 13 18.72 -20.27 -2.54
CA ASN A 13 18.16 -20.21 -1.20
C ASN A 13 16.92 -19.33 -1.21
N GLU A 14 15.84 -19.81 -0.60
CA GLU A 14 14.63 -19.03 -0.42
C GLU A 14 14.86 -17.86 0.55
N TYR A 15 14.28 -16.69 0.23
CA TYR A 15 14.27 -15.57 1.13
C TYR A 15 13.43 -15.91 2.37
N GLN A 16 13.97 -15.65 3.55
CA GLN A 16 13.25 -15.88 4.80
C GLN A 16 12.55 -14.59 5.22
N PHE A 17 11.25 -14.57 5.08
CA PHE A 17 10.41 -13.50 5.62
C PHE A 17 10.33 -13.62 7.14
N ASP A 18 10.18 -12.49 7.81
CA ASP A 18 9.92 -12.48 9.24
C ASP A 18 8.63 -13.24 9.55
N LYS A 19 8.61 -13.93 10.69
CA LYS A 19 7.38 -14.59 11.13
C LYS A 19 6.41 -13.55 11.64
N VAL A 20 5.16 -13.67 11.21
CA VAL A 20 4.09 -12.85 11.76
C VAL A 20 3.99 -13.12 13.25
N ASP A 21 4.15 -12.09 14.07
CA ASP A 21 3.83 -12.19 15.48
C ASP A 21 2.39 -12.70 15.62
N THR A 22 2.23 -13.89 16.17
CA THR A 22 0.90 -14.47 16.40
C THR A 22 0.11 -13.49 17.25
N PRO A 23 -1.15 -13.15 16.93
CA PRO A 23 -1.94 -12.31 17.80
C PRO A 23 -2.06 -13.04 19.15
N ILE A 24 -1.45 -12.50 20.20
CA ILE A 24 -1.82 -12.87 21.55
C ILE A 24 -3.30 -12.53 21.64
N ALA A 25 -4.14 -13.56 21.81
CA ALA A 25 -5.58 -13.42 21.92
C ALA A 25 -5.86 -12.27 22.89
N ALA A 26 -6.63 -11.28 22.44
CA ALA A 26 -7.01 -10.14 23.27
C ALA A 26 -7.80 -10.67 24.46
N THR A 27 -7.13 -10.86 25.57
CA THR A 27 -7.80 -11.01 26.86
C THR A 27 -8.33 -9.63 27.20
N SER A 28 -9.58 -9.37 26.87
CA SER A 28 -10.29 -8.15 27.23
C SER A 28 -10.43 -8.11 28.76
N THR A 29 -9.42 -7.61 29.44
CA THR A 29 -9.55 -7.23 30.84
C THR A 29 -10.19 -5.86 30.83
N LYS A 30 -11.52 -5.80 31.07
CA LYS A 30 -12.20 -4.56 31.44
C LYS A 30 -11.59 -4.09 32.76
N ILE A 31 -10.65 -3.16 32.70
CA ILE A 31 -10.13 -2.48 33.88
C ILE A 31 -11.09 -1.32 34.19
N SER A 32 -11.98 -1.59 35.14
CA SER A 32 -12.76 -0.58 35.84
C SER A 32 -11.83 0.31 36.68
N GLY A 33 -11.85 1.57 36.38
CA GLY A 33 -11.36 2.75 37.09
C GLY A 33 -10.46 2.59 38.28
N LYS A 34 -9.17 2.98 38.08
CA LYS A 34 -8.41 3.80 39.06
C LYS A 34 -7.22 4.42 38.30
N LYS A 35 -7.11 5.78 38.33
CA LYS A 35 -5.94 6.51 37.84
C LYS A 35 -4.72 6.09 38.65
N GLY A 36 -3.94 5.19 38.08
CA GLY A 36 -2.60 4.86 38.54
C GLY A 36 -1.67 5.04 37.36
N LYS A 37 -0.70 5.96 37.46
CA LYS A 37 0.43 6.01 36.55
C LYS A 37 1.14 4.66 36.58
N LEU A 38 0.89 3.79 35.62
CA LEU A 38 1.82 2.71 35.34
C LEU A 38 3.10 3.36 34.79
N GLN A 39 4.20 3.21 35.51
CA GLN A 39 5.52 3.50 34.96
C GLN A 39 5.76 2.52 33.82
N SER A 40 5.60 3.02 32.58
CA SER A 40 5.98 2.31 31.37
C SER A 40 7.50 2.11 31.39
N THR A 41 7.94 0.85 31.44
CA THR A 41 9.34 0.48 31.26
C THR A 41 9.75 0.41 29.80
N SER A 42 8.84 0.77 28.87
CA SER A 42 9.08 0.84 27.43
C SER A 42 9.27 2.31 27.01
N ASN A 43 10.24 2.56 26.12
CA ASN A 43 10.49 3.88 25.53
C ASN A 43 9.41 4.27 24.50
N ILE A 44 8.14 4.00 24.81
CA ILE A 44 6.99 4.36 23.95
C ILE A 44 6.24 5.48 24.64
N GLU A 45 6.09 6.59 23.97
CA GLU A 45 5.28 7.72 24.41
C GLU A 45 3.93 7.70 23.69
N VAL A 46 2.84 7.85 24.46
CA VAL A 46 1.47 7.89 23.92
C VAL A 46 0.82 9.19 24.32
N GLU A 47 0.44 9.97 23.33
CA GLU A 47 -0.41 11.14 23.47
C GLU A 47 -1.80 10.84 22.92
N GLU A 48 -2.83 11.01 23.72
CA GLU A 48 -4.21 10.75 23.31
C GLU A 48 -5.08 11.96 23.56
N THR A 49 -5.79 12.38 22.52
CA THR A 49 -6.78 13.45 22.56
C THR A 49 -8.16 12.93 22.16
N ASN A 50 -9.14 13.85 22.08
CA ASN A 50 -10.47 13.51 21.54
C ASN A 50 -10.45 13.21 20.01
N SER A 51 -9.41 13.66 19.31
CA SER A 51 -9.33 13.59 17.84
C SER A 51 -8.35 12.56 17.32
N TYR A 52 -7.31 12.23 18.07
CA TYR A 52 -6.25 11.33 17.61
C TYR A 52 -5.56 10.59 18.77
N VAL A 53 -4.81 9.57 18.39
CA VAL A 53 -3.77 8.92 19.21
C VAL A 53 -2.45 9.06 18.49
N LYS A 54 -1.45 9.66 19.14
CA LYS A 54 -0.06 9.72 18.67
C LYS A 54 0.78 8.76 19.49
N VAL A 55 1.57 7.96 18.81
CA VAL A 55 2.53 7.03 19.42
C VAL A 55 3.91 7.35 18.89
N SER A 56 4.85 7.62 19.80
CA SER A 56 6.24 7.93 19.47
C SER A 56 7.16 6.89 20.11
N ALA A 57 8.06 6.33 19.31
CA ALA A 57 9.08 5.39 19.77
C ALA A 57 10.33 5.50 18.90
N LYS A 58 11.50 5.60 19.52
CA LYS A 58 12.79 5.83 18.85
C LYS A 58 12.71 6.96 17.82
N ARG A 59 12.92 6.62 16.56
CA ARG A 59 12.98 7.58 15.44
C ARG A 59 11.62 7.91 14.82
N MET A 60 10.57 7.16 15.18
CA MET A 60 9.27 7.23 14.51
C MET A 60 8.18 7.80 15.41
N SER A 61 7.35 8.69 14.85
CA SER A 61 6.08 9.11 15.45
C SER A 61 4.94 8.87 14.47
N VAL A 62 3.87 8.25 14.95
CA VAL A 62 2.69 7.90 14.17
C VAL A 62 1.46 8.49 14.83
N THR A 63 0.61 9.18 14.07
CA THR A 63 -0.67 9.69 14.56
C THR A 63 -1.82 9.04 13.79
N ILE A 64 -2.73 8.41 14.51
CA ILE A 64 -3.93 7.83 13.95
C ILE A 64 -5.13 8.66 14.39
N GLY A 65 -5.93 9.12 13.40
CA GLY A 65 -7.16 9.87 13.64
C GLY A 65 -8.27 9.00 14.19
N LYS A 66 -8.91 9.41 15.28
CA LYS A 66 -10.03 8.67 15.88
C LYS A 66 -11.31 8.69 15.04
N LYS A 67 -11.46 9.69 14.16
CA LYS A 67 -12.59 9.81 13.23
C LYS A 67 -12.31 9.15 11.87
N THR A 68 -11.05 9.08 11.48
CA THR A 68 -10.64 8.50 10.21
C THR A 68 -10.27 7.02 10.33
N GLY A 69 -9.73 6.60 11.49
CA GLY A 69 -9.13 5.27 11.69
C GLY A 69 -7.85 5.06 10.88
N LEU A 70 -7.29 6.13 10.28
CA LEU A 70 -6.17 6.09 9.34
C LEU A 70 -4.91 6.70 9.97
N ILE A 71 -3.74 6.38 9.42
CA ILE A 71 -2.50 7.09 9.73
C ILE A 71 -2.59 8.46 9.04
N ASP A 72 -2.87 9.51 9.85
CA ASP A 72 -3.01 10.88 9.36
C ASP A 72 -1.70 11.67 9.44
N TYR A 73 -0.71 11.15 10.17
CA TYR A 73 0.63 11.73 10.25
C TYR A 73 1.65 10.64 10.59
N LEU A 74 2.79 10.73 9.94
CA LEU A 74 3.95 9.87 10.15
C LEU A 74 5.20 10.72 10.00
N ASP A 75 6.14 10.64 10.94
CA ASP A 75 7.45 11.28 10.84
C ASP A 75 8.59 10.33 11.22
N VAL A 76 9.77 10.63 10.68
CA VAL A 76 11.04 9.98 11.04
C VAL A 76 12.01 11.07 11.48
N ASP A 77 12.42 11.04 12.76
CA ASP A 77 13.30 12.04 13.39
C ASP A 77 12.78 13.48 13.15
N GLY A 78 11.45 13.68 13.22
CA GLY A 78 10.79 14.95 13.03
C GLY A 78 10.63 15.41 11.57
N GLU A 79 11.06 14.63 10.58
CA GLU A 79 10.79 14.91 9.16
C GLU A 79 9.47 14.24 8.76
N PRO A 80 8.43 15.04 8.37
CA PRO A 80 7.16 14.50 7.95
C PRO A 80 7.29 13.65 6.68
N ILE A 81 6.77 12.43 6.73
CA ILE A 81 6.76 11.49 5.61
C ILE A 81 5.51 11.70 4.73
N LEU A 82 4.34 11.82 5.36
CA LEU A 82 3.10 12.05 4.62
C LEU A 82 2.99 13.50 4.15
N LYS A 83 2.50 13.69 2.94
CA LYS A 83 2.16 15.03 2.44
C LYS A 83 1.08 15.66 3.33
N PHE A 84 1.18 16.96 3.58
CA PHE A 84 0.26 17.69 4.45
C PHE A 84 -1.22 17.43 4.11
N ARG A 85 -2.02 17.09 5.11
CA ARG A 85 -3.45 16.72 5.02
C ARG A 85 -3.74 15.46 4.18
N LYS A 86 -2.74 14.61 3.98
CA LYS A 86 -2.93 13.31 3.37
C LYS A 86 -2.77 12.22 4.40
N SER A 87 -3.55 11.16 4.26
CA SER A 87 -3.50 9.97 5.11
C SER A 87 -3.03 8.77 4.31
N MET A 88 -2.36 7.85 4.98
CA MET A 88 -2.20 6.51 4.43
C MET A 88 -3.55 5.78 4.54
N LYS A 89 -4.08 5.32 3.42
CA LYS A 89 -5.46 4.78 3.32
C LYS A 89 -5.50 3.47 2.54
N PRO A 90 -6.49 2.59 2.79
CA PRO A 90 -6.77 1.44 1.95
C PRO A 90 -7.04 1.83 0.51
N GLU A 91 -6.64 0.95 -0.40
CA GLU A 91 -6.83 1.16 -1.82
C GLU A 91 -7.17 -0.12 -2.56
N PHE A 92 -8.17 -0.03 -3.44
CA PHE A 92 -8.74 -1.15 -4.19
C PHE A 92 -8.77 -0.89 -5.70
N TRP A 93 -8.30 0.29 -6.13
CA TRP A 93 -8.40 0.79 -7.49
C TRP A 93 -7.02 1.05 -8.11
N ARG A 94 -6.91 0.91 -9.43
CA ARG A 94 -5.78 1.42 -10.23
C ARG A 94 -6.28 2.34 -11.32
N ALA A 95 -5.40 3.20 -11.86
CA ALA A 95 -5.70 3.93 -13.08
C ALA A 95 -5.86 2.92 -14.22
N PRO A 96 -7.05 2.85 -14.89
CA PRO A 96 -7.31 1.83 -15.90
C PRO A 96 -6.32 1.89 -17.05
N THR A 97 -5.82 0.73 -17.45
CA THR A 97 -4.95 0.57 -18.62
C THR A 97 -5.76 0.57 -19.91
N ASP A 98 -5.09 0.65 -21.06
CA ASP A 98 -5.72 0.50 -22.36
C ASP A 98 -6.48 -0.82 -22.49
N ASN A 99 -5.93 -1.90 -21.94
CA ASN A 99 -6.58 -3.21 -21.90
C ASN A 99 -7.79 -3.23 -20.98
N ASP A 100 -7.72 -2.54 -19.84
CA ASP A 100 -8.86 -2.41 -18.92
C ASP A 100 -10.04 -1.69 -19.62
N TYR A 101 -9.76 -0.60 -20.34
CA TYR A 101 -10.77 0.09 -21.16
C TYR A 101 -11.31 -0.81 -22.28
N GLY A 102 -10.44 -1.58 -22.93
CA GLY A 102 -10.84 -2.55 -23.94
C GLY A 102 -11.81 -3.60 -23.42
N ALA A 103 -11.57 -4.10 -22.21
CA ALA A 103 -12.42 -5.08 -21.54
C ALA A 103 -13.56 -4.47 -20.71
N SER A 104 -13.73 -3.14 -20.72
CA SER A 104 -14.72 -2.39 -19.93
C SER A 104 -14.57 -2.56 -18.41
N LEU A 105 -13.39 -2.90 -17.94
CA LEU A 105 -13.13 -3.15 -16.51
C LEU A 105 -13.28 -1.89 -15.66
N GLN A 106 -12.99 -0.70 -16.21
CA GLN A 106 -13.20 0.58 -15.53
C GLN A 106 -14.68 0.81 -15.14
N LYS A 107 -15.62 0.18 -15.85
CA LYS A 107 -17.06 0.21 -15.52
C LYS A 107 -17.46 -0.95 -14.63
N GLU A 108 -17.00 -2.15 -14.96
CA GLU A 108 -17.35 -3.37 -14.24
C GLU A 108 -16.85 -3.35 -12.78
N LEU A 109 -15.59 -2.89 -12.56
CA LEU A 109 -14.95 -2.88 -11.24
C LEU A 109 -15.15 -1.56 -10.48
N LYS A 110 -15.92 -0.62 -11.02
CA LYS A 110 -16.08 0.76 -10.51
C LYS A 110 -16.49 0.84 -9.05
N VAL A 111 -17.21 -0.14 -8.52
CA VAL A 111 -17.63 -0.20 -7.11
C VAL A 111 -16.43 -0.09 -6.15
N TRP A 112 -15.23 -0.44 -6.61
CA TRP A 112 -14.00 -0.37 -5.84
C TRP A 112 -13.22 0.94 -5.97
N LYS A 113 -13.64 1.86 -6.83
CA LYS A 113 -12.93 3.14 -7.08
C LYS A 113 -13.08 4.11 -5.92
N ASN A 114 -13.53 4.02 -4.88
CA ASN A 114 -13.66 4.82 -3.65
C ASN A 114 -14.88 4.31 -2.87
N PRO A 115 -14.85 3.05 -2.46
CA PRO A 115 -15.98 2.50 -1.73
C PRO A 115 -16.17 3.24 -0.41
N VAL A 116 -17.42 3.43 -0.01
CA VAL A 116 -17.74 4.03 1.28
C VAL A 116 -17.19 3.17 2.40
N MET A 117 -16.41 3.77 3.29
CA MET A 117 -15.87 3.15 4.51
C MET A 117 -16.41 3.88 5.74
N ASN A 118 -17.41 3.30 6.39
CA ASN A 118 -18.02 3.84 7.60
C ASN A 118 -17.28 3.31 8.83
N LEU A 119 -16.55 4.15 9.53
CA LEU A 119 -15.87 3.75 10.78
C LEU A 119 -16.90 3.37 11.84
N LYS A 120 -16.85 2.12 12.29
CA LYS A 120 -17.76 1.53 13.30
C LYS A 120 -17.16 1.56 14.69
N SER A 121 -15.87 1.27 14.81
CA SER A 121 -15.15 1.33 16.07
C SER A 121 -13.70 1.74 15.88
N PHE A 122 -13.13 2.36 16.93
CA PHE A 122 -11.73 2.64 17.06
C PHE A 122 -11.29 2.27 18.47
N ASP A 123 -10.40 1.30 18.59
CA ASP A 123 -9.98 0.71 19.85
C ASP A 123 -8.47 0.86 20.06
N LYS A 124 -8.05 1.12 21.31
CA LYS A 124 -6.66 1.17 21.72
C LYS A 124 -6.39 0.10 22.80
N SER A 125 -5.28 -0.61 22.64
CA SER A 125 -4.74 -1.54 23.64
C SER A 125 -3.26 -1.28 23.84
N GLU A 126 -2.85 -1.11 25.09
CA GLU A 126 -1.45 -0.94 25.47
C GLU A 126 -0.90 -2.26 26.03
N MET A 127 0.21 -2.71 25.51
CA MET A 127 0.95 -3.90 25.94
C MET A 127 2.28 -3.46 26.56
N LYS A 128 3.02 -4.40 27.12
CA LYS A 128 4.31 -4.10 27.75
C LYS A 128 5.32 -3.45 26.81
N ASP A 129 5.32 -3.85 25.54
CA ASP A 129 6.33 -3.49 24.53
C ASP A 129 5.74 -2.88 23.24
N SER A 130 4.44 -2.64 23.22
CA SER A 130 3.76 -2.12 22.04
C SER A 130 2.41 -1.48 22.36
N VAL A 131 1.97 -0.62 21.44
CA VAL A 131 0.61 -0.05 21.42
C VAL A 131 -0.08 -0.58 20.18
N VAL A 132 -1.31 -1.04 20.34
CA VAL A 132 -2.14 -1.54 19.25
C VAL A 132 -3.38 -0.66 19.10
N LEU A 133 -3.58 -0.15 17.88
CA LEU A 133 -4.75 0.62 17.50
C LEU A 133 -5.50 -0.17 16.43
N THR A 134 -6.82 -0.30 16.60
CA THR A 134 -7.67 -1.07 15.67
C THR A 134 -8.84 -0.22 15.24
N ALA A 135 -9.01 -0.05 13.93
CA ALA A 135 -10.14 0.62 13.32
C ALA A 135 -10.96 -0.39 12.50
N THR A 136 -12.26 -0.47 12.77
CA THR A 136 -13.18 -1.36 12.05
C THR A 136 -14.13 -0.53 11.21
N PHE A 137 -14.24 -0.86 9.93
CA PHE A 137 -15.08 -0.17 8.95
C PHE A 137 -16.11 -1.11 8.35
N GLU A 138 -17.31 -0.62 8.18
CA GLU A 138 -18.31 -1.22 7.31
C GLU A 138 -18.18 -0.63 5.90
N MET A 139 -18.17 -1.51 4.89
CA MET A 139 -18.14 -1.17 3.48
C MET A 139 -19.42 -1.65 2.80
N PRO A 140 -20.51 -0.87 2.90
CA PRO A 140 -21.87 -1.35 2.53
C PRO A 140 -22.02 -1.64 1.04
N GLU A 141 -21.35 -0.86 0.17
CA GLU A 141 -21.45 -1.01 -1.28
C GLU A 141 -20.84 -2.32 -1.77
N VAL A 142 -19.80 -2.78 -1.10
CA VAL A 142 -19.10 -4.03 -1.43
C VAL A 142 -19.38 -5.16 -0.44
N LYS A 143 -20.36 -4.98 0.45
CA LYS A 143 -20.80 -6.01 1.42
C LYS A 143 -19.64 -6.63 2.20
N ALA A 144 -18.74 -5.78 2.72
CA ALA A 144 -17.55 -6.20 3.44
C ALA A 144 -17.37 -5.42 4.74
N GLU A 145 -16.61 -6.00 5.64
CA GLU A 145 -16.00 -5.35 6.80
C GLU A 145 -14.50 -5.26 6.57
N LEU A 146 -13.91 -4.08 6.83
CA LEU A 146 -12.47 -3.86 6.77
C LEU A 146 -11.94 -3.52 8.15
N VAL A 147 -10.90 -4.24 8.59
CA VAL A 147 -10.21 -3.98 9.85
C VAL A 147 -8.78 -3.54 9.55
N LEU A 148 -8.42 -2.35 10.01
CA LEU A 148 -7.05 -1.85 10.03
C LEU A 148 -6.51 -1.98 11.45
N ARG A 149 -5.40 -2.69 11.59
CA ARG A 149 -4.72 -2.83 12.86
C ARG A 149 -3.29 -2.34 12.74
N TYR A 150 -2.93 -1.40 13.60
CA TYR A 150 -1.60 -0.80 13.70
C TYR A 150 -0.98 -1.23 15.03
N ARG A 151 0.15 -1.93 14.99
CA ARG A 151 0.94 -2.24 16.20
C ARG A 151 2.26 -1.47 16.12
N ILE A 152 2.46 -0.55 17.05
CA ILE A 152 3.69 0.23 17.18
C ILE A 152 4.50 -0.35 18.35
N ASN A 153 5.72 -0.83 18.08
CA ASN A 153 6.59 -1.43 19.06
C ASN A 153 7.62 -0.43 19.61
N ALA A 154 8.36 -0.84 20.65
CA ALA A 154 9.38 -0.01 21.28
C ALA A 154 10.57 0.33 20.38
N GLU A 155 10.74 -0.40 19.28
CA GLU A 155 11.75 -0.12 18.24
C GLU A 155 11.31 0.96 17.26
N GLY A 156 10.06 1.45 17.34
CA GLY A 156 9.47 2.40 16.43
C GLY A 156 8.97 1.76 15.13
N GLU A 157 8.86 0.44 15.08
CA GLU A 157 8.31 -0.24 13.91
C GLU A 157 6.79 -0.26 13.97
N VAL A 158 6.14 -0.04 12.85
CA VAL A 158 4.68 -0.03 12.71
C VAL A 158 4.24 -1.24 11.88
N SER A 159 3.77 -2.29 12.55
CA SER A 159 3.15 -3.42 11.86
C SER A 159 1.73 -3.05 11.48
N VAL A 160 1.43 -3.10 10.19
CA VAL A 160 0.10 -2.83 9.63
C VAL A 160 -0.54 -4.14 9.19
N THR A 161 -1.78 -4.35 9.62
CA THR A 161 -2.63 -5.43 9.11
C THR A 161 -3.89 -4.80 8.51
N GLU A 162 -4.12 -5.08 7.25
CA GLU A 162 -5.34 -4.76 6.52
C GLU A 162 -6.09 -6.06 6.27
N LYS A 163 -7.29 -6.21 6.87
CA LYS A 163 -8.08 -7.42 6.76
C LYS A 163 -9.49 -7.09 6.31
N MET A 164 -9.90 -7.66 5.19
CA MET A 164 -11.25 -7.58 4.65
C MET A 164 -11.97 -8.92 4.83
N THR A 165 -13.16 -8.86 5.39
CA THR A 165 -14.07 -10.00 5.51
C THR A 165 -15.33 -9.71 4.69
N THR A 166 -15.70 -10.60 3.80
CA THR A 166 -16.74 -10.38 2.79
C THR A 166 -17.98 -11.22 3.06
N ASP A 167 -19.14 -10.74 2.62
CA ASP A 167 -20.33 -11.57 2.55
C ASP A 167 -20.22 -12.54 1.36
N LYS A 168 -20.02 -13.83 1.65
CA LYS A 168 -19.86 -14.90 0.66
C LYS A 168 -21.06 -15.10 -0.25
N ALA A 169 -22.24 -14.63 0.14
CA ALA A 169 -23.46 -14.70 -0.66
C ALA A 169 -23.60 -13.50 -1.62
N ALA A 170 -22.82 -12.44 -1.40
CA ALA A 170 -22.89 -11.25 -2.22
C ALA A 170 -22.23 -11.48 -3.60
N LYS A 171 -22.84 -10.86 -4.62
CA LYS A 171 -22.27 -10.82 -5.97
C LYS A 171 -21.66 -9.44 -6.20
N VAL A 172 -20.38 -9.32 -5.90
CA VAL A 172 -19.59 -8.10 -6.08
C VAL A 172 -18.51 -8.38 -7.13
N ALA A 173 -18.17 -7.37 -7.92
CA ALA A 173 -17.14 -7.46 -8.92
C ALA A 173 -15.74 -7.72 -8.33
N ASP A 174 -14.83 -8.22 -9.14
CA ASP A 174 -13.40 -8.36 -8.83
C ASP A 174 -12.78 -7.01 -8.43
N LEU A 175 -11.59 -7.05 -7.82
CA LEU A 175 -10.82 -5.86 -7.43
C LEU A 175 -9.66 -5.64 -8.40
N PHE A 176 -9.27 -4.37 -8.62
CA PHE A 176 -8.00 -4.07 -9.30
C PHE A 176 -6.77 -4.27 -8.41
N ARG A 177 -6.87 -3.94 -7.13
CA ARG A 177 -5.77 -4.14 -6.15
C ARG A 177 -6.30 -4.29 -4.72
N TYR A 178 -5.43 -4.72 -3.84
CA TYR A 178 -5.69 -4.77 -2.40
C TYR A 178 -4.44 -4.35 -1.65
N GLY A 179 -4.50 -3.24 -0.94
CA GLY A 179 -3.39 -2.68 -0.19
C GLY A 179 -3.61 -1.24 0.24
N MET A 180 -2.54 -0.50 0.42
CA MET A 180 -2.52 0.86 0.96
C MET A 180 -1.86 1.83 -0.01
N VAL A 181 -2.34 3.07 -0.02
CA VAL A 181 -1.75 4.19 -0.75
C VAL A 181 -1.39 5.32 0.21
N LEU A 182 -0.29 6.01 -0.10
CA LEU A 182 0.12 7.21 0.63
C LEU A 182 0.81 8.21 -0.32
N ASP A 183 0.54 9.49 -0.07
CA ASP A 183 1.17 10.60 -0.79
C ASP A 183 2.30 11.18 0.07
N LEU A 184 3.51 11.27 -0.47
CA LEU A 184 4.66 11.90 0.14
C LEU A 184 4.98 13.23 -0.57
N PRO A 185 5.69 14.17 0.08
CA PRO A 185 6.31 15.29 -0.63
C PRO A 185 7.27 14.80 -1.73
N ALA A 186 7.39 15.52 -2.84
CA ALA A 186 8.28 15.16 -3.95
C ALA A 186 9.77 15.09 -3.56
N SER A 187 10.14 15.62 -2.38
CA SER A 187 11.50 15.45 -1.84
C SER A 187 11.87 13.99 -1.52
N PHE A 188 10.87 13.15 -1.30
CA PHE A 188 11.06 11.69 -1.20
C PHE A 188 11.14 11.11 -2.62
N SER A 189 12.30 11.20 -3.21
CA SER A 189 12.54 10.98 -4.64
C SER A 189 13.45 9.80 -4.97
N LYS A 190 13.96 9.10 -3.97
CA LYS A 190 14.84 7.94 -4.15
C LYS A 190 14.23 6.66 -3.63
N LEU A 191 14.43 5.59 -4.38
CA LEU A 191 13.99 4.24 -4.08
C LEU A 191 15.14 3.28 -3.92
N GLU A 192 14.99 2.33 -3.00
CA GLU A 192 15.77 1.11 -2.90
C GLU A 192 14.81 -0.06 -2.65
N TYR A 193 14.89 -1.11 -3.42
CA TYR A 193 14.04 -2.26 -3.20
C TYR A 193 14.72 -3.59 -3.49
N TYR A 194 14.20 -4.64 -2.89
CA TYR A 194 14.57 -6.02 -3.17
C TYR A 194 13.35 -6.77 -3.69
N GLY A 195 13.33 -7.00 -4.99
CA GLY A 195 12.22 -7.58 -5.72
C GLY A 195 12.54 -7.77 -7.18
N ARG A 196 11.51 -7.85 -8.03
CA ARG A 196 11.71 -7.92 -9.48
C ARG A 196 11.90 -6.53 -10.07
N GLY A 197 12.90 -6.44 -10.98
CA GLY A 197 13.24 -5.20 -11.65
C GLY A 197 14.30 -5.42 -12.75
N PRO A 198 14.96 -4.33 -13.23
CA PRO A 198 14.67 -2.93 -12.86
C PRO A 198 13.39 -2.35 -13.46
N GLU A 199 12.88 -2.90 -14.57
CA GLU A 199 11.69 -2.41 -15.25
C GLU A 199 10.42 -2.74 -14.48
N GLU A 200 9.37 -1.94 -14.68
CA GLU A 200 8.04 -2.23 -14.16
C GLU A 200 7.57 -3.63 -14.54
N ASN A 201 6.89 -4.30 -13.65
CA ASN A 201 6.41 -5.63 -13.90
C ASN A 201 5.14 -5.93 -13.09
N TYR A 202 4.31 -6.84 -13.62
CA TYR A 202 2.99 -7.19 -13.09
C TYR A 202 2.85 -8.70 -13.04
N ILE A 203 1.93 -9.20 -12.29
CA ILE A 203 1.77 -10.64 -12.02
C ILE A 203 1.67 -11.52 -13.28
N ASP A 204 1.17 -10.98 -14.38
CA ASP A 204 1.07 -11.63 -15.69
C ASP A 204 2.10 -11.11 -16.72
N ARG A 205 2.99 -10.19 -16.30
CA ARG A 205 4.07 -9.60 -17.13
C ARG A 205 5.31 -9.36 -16.28
N HIS A 206 5.97 -10.40 -15.82
CA HIS A 206 7.15 -10.30 -14.96
C HIS A 206 8.31 -11.25 -15.30
N SER A 207 8.16 -12.09 -16.31
CA SER A 207 9.17 -13.14 -16.61
C SER A 207 10.51 -12.58 -17.05
N SER A 208 10.56 -11.36 -17.59
CA SER A 208 11.79 -10.66 -17.98
C SER A 208 12.47 -9.94 -16.82
N ALA A 209 11.75 -9.69 -15.72
CA ALA A 209 12.27 -8.99 -14.55
C ALA A 209 12.86 -9.99 -13.55
N PHE A 210 14.14 -9.81 -13.18
CA PHE A 210 14.83 -10.67 -12.24
C PHE A 210 14.74 -10.16 -10.81
N ILE A 211 14.81 -11.08 -9.86
CA ILE A 211 14.94 -10.72 -8.44
C ILE A 211 16.33 -10.15 -8.20
N GLY A 212 16.38 -8.95 -7.63
CA GLY A 212 17.62 -8.24 -7.33
C GLY A 212 17.38 -7.10 -6.35
N LYS A 213 18.48 -6.47 -5.94
CA LYS A 213 18.44 -5.19 -5.23
C LYS A 213 18.62 -4.09 -6.26
N TYR A 214 17.70 -3.15 -6.26
CA TYR A 214 17.65 -2.07 -7.23
C TYR A 214 17.55 -0.72 -6.52
N GLU A 215 18.09 0.29 -7.15
CA GLU A 215 17.97 1.69 -6.77
C GLU A 215 17.46 2.48 -7.97
N SER A 216 16.58 3.43 -7.73
CA SER A 216 15.97 4.24 -8.78
C SER A 216 15.57 5.63 -8.27
N ASP A 217 15.35 6.54 -9.21
CA ASP A 217 14.66 7.80 -8.94
C ASP A 217 13.14 7.63 -9.20
N VAL A 218 12.31 8.19 -8.33
CA VAL A 218 10.84 8.15 -8.49
C VAL A 218 10.37 8.63 -9.88
N LYS A 219 11.04 9.64 -10.43
CA LYS A 219 10.70 10.18 -11.77
C LYS A 219 10.93 9.17 -12.89
N ASP A 220 11.85 8.22 -12.70
CA ASP A 220 12.23 7.23 -13.71
C ASP A 220 11.36 5.97 -13.61
N GLU A 221 10.55 5.84 -12.55
CA GLU A 221 9.61 4.74 -12.36
C GLU A 221 8.32 4.89 -13.17
N TYR A 222 7.97 6.10 -13.59
CA TYR A 222 6.80 6.32 -14.46
C TYR A 222 7.16 6.03 -15.91
N TYR A 223 6.53 5.00 -16.48
CA TYR A 223 6.64 4.75 -17.91
C TYR A 223 5.61 5.61 -18.68
N PRO A 224 6.04 6.49 -19.62
CA PRO A 224 5.16 7.41 -20.32
C PRO A 224 4.43 6.72 -21.48
N TYR A 225 3.49 5.83 -21.14
CA TYR A 225 2.57 5.30 -22.14
C TYR A 225 1.88 6.44 -22.89
N VAL A 226 1.39 6.17 -24.10
CA VAL A 226 0.74 7.22 -24.91
C VAL A 226 -0.34 7.94 -24.12
N ARG A 227 -1.13 7.18 -23.36
CA ARG A 227 -2.12 7.74 -22.43
C ARG A 227 -1.71 7.49 -20.99
N PRO A 228 -2.04 8.42 -20.06
CA PRO A 228 -1.90 8.18 -18.64
C PRO A 228 -2.65 6.91 -18.22
N GLN A 229 -1.99 6.04 -17.49
CA GLN A 229 -2.55 4.78 -17.00
C GLN A 229 -1.65 4.22 -15.89
N GLU A 230 -2.04 3.12 -15.28
CA GLU A 230 -1.23 2.38 -14.29
C GLU A 230 0.18 2.13 -14.82
N SER A 231 1.19 2.39 -13.98
CA SER A 231 2.60 2.31 -14.33
C SER A 231 3.48 2.14 -13.09
N GLY A 232 4.72 1.66 -13.27
CA GLY A 232 5.77 1.65 -12.26
C GLY A 232 5.62 0.56 -11.18
N ASN A 233 4.80 -0.46 -11.38
CA ASN A 233 4.66 -1.54 -10.40
C ASN A 233 5.84 -2.51 -10.44
N HIS A 234 6.24 -3.00 -9.26
CA HIS A 234 7.21 -4.07 -9.07
C HIS A 234 6.61 -5.21 -8.24
N THR A 235 6.81 -6.46 -8.69
CA THR A 235 6.31 -7.65 -8.02
C THR A 235 7.40 -8.35 -7.21
N ASP A 236 7.01 -9.35 -6.42
CA ASP A 236 7.93 -10.14 -5.58
C ASP A 236 8.81 -9.26 -4.68
N ILE A 237 8.28 -8.18 -4.14
CA ILE A 237 9.00 -7.26 -3.26
C ILE A 237 9.15 -7.88 -1.86
N ARG A 238 10.38 -7.86 -1.32
CA ARG A 238 10.72 -8.25 0.04
C ARG A 238 10.74 -7.01 0.94
N TYR A 239 11.46 -5.98 0.50
CA TYR A 239 11.40 -4.66 1.09
C TYR A 239 11.40 -3.58 0.01
N PHE A 240 10.82 -2.44 0.35
CA PHE A 240 10.72 -1.26 -0.52
C PHE A 240 10.96 -0.02 0.34
N SER A 241 12.02 0.71 0.06
CA SER A 241 12.42 1.91 0.78
C SER A 241 12.23 3.13 -0.10
N ILE A 242 11.69 4.19 0.49
CA ILE A 242 11.60 5.51 -0.14
C ILE A 242 12.17 6.55 0.80
N PHE A 243 12.99 7.46 0.27
CA PHE A 243 13.68 8.43 1.10
C PHE A 243 13.99 9.74 0.39
N ASN A 244 14.21 10.76 1.22
CA ASN A 244 14.68 12.07 0.80
C ASN A 244 16.21 12.03 0.72
N PRO A 245 16.83 12.16 -0.47
CA PRO A 245 18.28 12.09 -0.60
C PRO A 245 19.03 13.24 0.09
N ALA A 246 18.37 14.37 0.37
CA ALA A 246 19.00 15.51 1.03
C ALA A 246 19.18 15.28 2.54
N SER A 247 18.22 14.61 3.19
CA SER A 247 18.27 14.31 4.63
C SER A 247 18.73 12.87 4.91
N GLY A 248 18.64 11.97 3.94
CA GLY A 248 18.82 10.53 4.11
C GLY A 248 17.66 9.84 4.86
N LYS A 249 16.64 10.59 5.29
CA LYS A 249 15.50 10.07 6.03
C LYS A 249 14.42 9.55 5.10
N GLY A 250 13.71 8.53 5.56
CA GLY A 250 12.65 7.90 4.81
C GLY A 250 12.03 6.73 5.57
N ILE A 251 11.30 5.93 4.85
CA ILE A 251 10.67 4.72 5.38
C ILE A 251 10.97 3.51 4.51
N THR A 252 11.00 2.37 5.16
CA THR A 252 11.09 1.05 4.51
C THR A 252 9.85 0.25 4.83
N PHE A 253 9.23 -0.30 3.82
CA PHE A 253 8.16 -1.28 3.94
C PHE A 253 8.76 -2.68 3.79
N GLU A 254 8.47 -3.57 4.73
CA GLU A 254 8.87 -4.98 4.68
C GLU A 254 7.65 -5.87 4.73
N GLY A 255 7.53 -6.80 3.79
CA GLY A 255 6.43 -7.78 3.77
C GLY A 255 6.69 -8.96 4.69
N TYR A 256 5.62 -9.59 5.17
CA TYR A 256 5.68 -10.95 5.76
C TYR A 256 5.53 -12.06 4.70
N ALA A 257 5.30 -11.65 3.47
CA ALA A 257 5.25 -12.45 2.25
C ALA A 257 5.61 -11.53 1.07
N PRO A 258 5.88 -12.04 -0.12
CA PRO A 258 6.08 -11.19 -1.29
C PRO A 258 4.90 -10.22 -1.48
N MET A 259 5.21 -8.96 -1.71
CA MET A 259 4.23 -7.90 -1.96
C MET A 259 4.50 -7.23 -3.31
N GLU A 260 3.62 -6.35 -3.74
CA GLU A 260 3.82 -5.50 -4.90
C GLU A 260 3.87 -4.05 -4.46
N CYS A 261 4.76 -3.26 -5.06
CA CYS A 261 4.95 -1.85 -4.71
C CYS A 261 5.18 -1.00 -5.95
N SER A 262 4.79 0.27 -5.85
CA SER A 262 5.17 1.31 -6.81
C SER A 262 5.36 2.64 -6.11
N ALA A 263 6.13 3.54 -6.72
CA ALA A 263 6.24 4.94 -6.32
C ALA A 263 6.50 5.78 -7.55
N ILE A 264 5.57 6.67 -7.89
CA ILE A 264 5.62 7.51 -9.09
C ILE A 264 5.27 8.97 -8.75
N PRO A 265 5.66 9.96 -9.59
CA PRO A 265 5.43 11.37 -9.32
C PRO A 265 4.00 11.85 -9.65
N TYR A 266 3.08 10.93 -9.91
CA TYR A 266 1.69 11.23 -10.24
C TYR A 266 0.74 10.43 -9.35
N SER A 267 -0.43 11.01 -9.05
CA SER A 267 -1.47 10.29 -8.33
C SER A 267 -2.31 9.44 -9.29
N ILE A 268 -3.04 8.46 -8.74
CA ILE A 268 -4.02 7.69 -9.52
C ILE A 268 -5.03 8.63 -10.19
N GLU A 269 -5.45 9.68 -9.49
CA GLU A 269 -6.41 10.66 -10.01
C GLU A 269 -5.86 11.43 -11.22
N ASP A 270 -4.53 11.59 -11.31
CA ASP A 270 -3.87 12.20 -12.48
C ASP A 270 -3.84 11.24 -13.69
N LEU A 271 -3.77 9.94 -13.43
CA LEU A 271 -3.64 8.91 -14.44
C LEU A 271 -5.00 8.33 -14.90
N ASP A 272 -6.03 8.46 -14.05
CA ASP A 272 -7.36 7.89 -14.29
C ASP A 272 -8.20 8.82 -15.17
N SER A 273 -8.40 8.46 -16.41
CA SER A 273 -9.17 9.23 -17.39
C SER A 273 -10.69 9.11 -17.24
N GLY A 274 -11.18 8.45 -16.16
CA GLY A 274 -12.61 8.30 -15.87
C GLY A 274 -13.23 7.06 -16.52
N ASP A 275 -14.56 7.06 -16.59
CA ASP A 275 -15.32 5.87 -17.00
C ASP A 275 -15.45 5.72 -18.51
N GLU A 276 -15.46 6.82 -19.23
CA GLU A 276 -15.73 6.82 -20.66
C GLU A 276 -14.42 6.71 -21.45
N LYS A 277 -14.39 5.73 -22.33
CA LYS A 277 -13.22 5.43 -23.16
C LYS A 277 -12.83 6.61 -24.06
N GLU A 278 -13.81 7.37 -24.52
CA GLU A 278 -13.61 8.53 -25.38
C GLU A 278 -12.84 9.65 -24.67
N HIS A 279 -13.07 9.85 -23.38
CA HIS A 279 -12.30 10.81 -22.58
C HIS A 279 -10.84 10.39 -22.46
N ALA A 280 -10.57 9.10 -22.30
CA ALA A 280 -9.22 8.57 -22.22
C ALA A 280 -8.41 8.83 -23.51
N TRP A 281 -9.06 8.84 -24.66
CA TRP A 281 -8.38 9.05 -25.95
C TRP A 281 -7.89 10.48 -26.18
N GLY A 282 -8.44 11.44 -25.48
CA GLY A 282 -8.03 12.84 -25.56
C GLY A 282 -6.87 13.22 -24.64
N GLN A 283 -6.39 12.30 -23.79
CA GLN A 283 -5.32 12.56 -22.85
C GLN A 283 -4.01 11.91 -23.27
N HIS A 284 -2.90 12.63 -23.07
CA HIS A 284 -1.57 12.15 -23.36
C HIS A 284 -0.66 12.29 -22.13
N SER A 285 0.27 11.35 -21.94
CA SER A 285 1.21 11.39 -20.83
C SER A 285 2.06 12.66 -20.79
N GLY A 286 2.29 13.28 -21.96
CA GLY A 286 2.98 14.56 -22.05
C GLY A 286 2.21 15.77 -21.47
N ASP A 287 0.91 15.61 -21.21
CA ASP A 287 0.05 16.67 -20.63
C ASP A 287 0.00 16.60 -19.10
N LEU A 288 0.61 15.58 -18.49
CA LEU A 288 0.65 15.43 -17.04
C LEU A 288 1.45 16.57 -16.39
N VAL A 289 0.88 17.10 -15.33
CA VAL A 289 1.48 18.20 -14.57
C VAL A 289 2.03 17.67 -13.24
N ASP A 290 3.29 17.98 -12.95
CA ASP A 290 3.91 17.69 -11.66
C ASP A 290 3.23 18.51 -10.55
N LYS A 291 2.61 17.82 -9.60
CA LYS A 291 1.92 18.40 -8.43
C LYS A 291 2.77 18.39 -7.16
N GLY A 292 4.06 18.11 -7.28
CA GLY A 292 5.00 18.09 -6.16
C GLY A 292 4.66 17.00 -5.14
N LEU A 293 4.40 15.78 -5.62
CA LEU A 293 4.14 14.62 -4.79
C LEU A 293 4.88 13.37 -5.32
N THR A 294 5.05 12.43 -4.44
CA THR A 294 5.36 11.04 -4.75
C THR A 294 4.24 10.19 -4.20
N GLN A 295 3.48 9.50 -5.06
CA GLN A 295 2.47 8.55 -4.61
C GLN A 295 3.07 7.15 -4.53
N VAL A 296 2.89 6.51 -3.38
CA VAL A 296 3.42 5.17 -3.08
C VAL A 296 2.26 4.21 -2.87
N HIS A 297 2.33 3.05 -3.51
CA HIS A 297 1.40 1.95 -3.32
C HIS A 297 2.13 0.76 -2.71
N ILE A 298 1.59 0.23 -1.63
CA ILE A 298 2.05 -0.99 -0.97
C ILE A 298 0.88 -1.95 -0.94
N GLN A 299 0.98 -3.06 -1.65
CA GLN A 299 -0.17 -3.91 -1.90
C GLN A 299 0.17 -5.40 -1.82
N GLN A 300 -0.83 -6.18 -1.47
CA GLN A 300 -0.74 -7.62 -1.52
C GLN A 300 -0.54 -8.09 -2.95
N ARG A 301 -1.35 -7.54 -3.87
CA ARG A 301 -1.39 -7.93 -5.28
C ARG A 301 -2.23 -6.94 -6.09
N GLN A 302 -1.97 -6.90 -7.40
CA GLN A 302 -2.83 -6.31 -8.41
C GLN A 302 -3.49 -7.37 -9.30
N TYR A 303 -4.60 -6.99 -9.93
CA TYR A 303 -5.23 -7.66 -11.05
C TYR A 303 -4.28 -7.65 -12.25
N GLY A 304 -4.16 -8.74 -12.98
CA GLY A 304 -3.32 -8.79 -14.18
C GLY A 304 -3.68 -7.72 -15.21
N LEU A 305 -2.73 -7.42 -16.09
CA LEU A 305 -2.92 -6.40 -17.14
C LEU A 305 -3.69 -6.92 -18.36
N GLY A 306 -3.91 -8.24 -18.46
CA GLY A 306 -4.46 -8.89 -19.63
C GLY A 306 -3.37 -9.41 -20.55
N CYS A 307 -3.21 -8.85 -21.75
CA CYS A 307 -2.13 -9.21 -22.69
C CYS A 307 -2.22 -10.62 -23.31
N ILE A 308 -3.40 -11.26 -23.26
CA ILE A 308 -3.67 -12.48 -24.02
C ILE A 308 -3.84 -12.10 -25.49
N ASP A 309 -4.56 -11.01 -25.72
CA ASP A 309 -4.71 -10.33 -27.00
C ASP A 309 -4.85 -8.80 -26.79
N SER A 310 -4.96 -8.05 -27.87
CA SER A 310 -5.01 -6.58 -27.84
C SER A 310 -6.39 -6.03 -27.48
N TRP A 311 -7.44 -6.85 -27.39
CA TRP A 311 -8.81 -6.36 -27.34
C TRP A 311 -9.72 -7.19 -26.44
N MET A 312 -10.43 -6.49 -25.54
CA MET A 312 -11.60 -6.99 -24.81
C MET A 312 -11.37 -8.23 -23.92
N THR A 313 -10.19 -8.80 -23.87
CA THR A 313 -9.93 -10.02 -23.12
C THR A 313 -9.43 -9.72 -21.73
N LYS A 314 -10.13 -10.25 -20.74
CA LYS A 314 -9.70 -10.18 -19.34
C LYS A 314 -8.44 -11.02 -19.14
N PRO A 315 -7.62 -10.71 -18.10
CA PRO A 315 -6.52 -11.57 -17.71
C PRO A 315 -6.95 -13.02 -17.48
N MET A 316 -6.02 -13.95 -17.64
CA MET A 316 -6.27 -15.36 -17.28
C MET A 316 -6.75 -15.44 -15.83
N GLU A 317 -7.61 -16.40 -15.53
CA GLU A 317 -8.29 -16.58 -14.24
C GLU A 317 -7.33 -16.49 -13.04
N LYS A 318 -6.17 -17.12 -13.12
CA LYS A 318 -5.13 -17.12 -12.07
C LYS A 318 -4.54 -15.73 -11.76
N TYR A 319 -4.72 -14.77 -12.65
CA TYR A 319 -4.23 -13.40 -12.51
C TYR A 319 -5.31 -12.41 -12.12
N ARG A 320 -6.55 -12.86 -11.93
CA ARG A 320 -7.66 -12.03 -11.45
C ARG A 320 -7.66 -11.95 -9.92
N MET A 321 -8.29 -10.93 -9.41
CA MET A 321 -8.48 -10.71 -7.98
C MET A 321 -9.96 -10.79 -7.64
N HIS A 322 -10.46 -12.04 -7.49
CA HIS A 322 -11.86 -12.27 -7.17
C HIS A 322 -12.26 -11.66 -5.84
N TYR A 323 -13.50 -11.22 -5.75
CA TYR A 323 -14.13 -10.83 -4.50
C TYR A 323 -14.04 -11.97 -3.47
N GLY A 324 -13.59 -11.63 -2.26
CA GLY A 324 -13.41 -12.62 -1.19
C GLY A 324 -12.60 -12.07 -0.03
N ASP A 325 -12.53 -12.84 1.04
CA ASP A 325 -11.75 -12.48 2.24
C ASP A 325 -10.27 -12.30 1.88
N ARG A 326 -9.66 -11.23 2.45
CA ARG A 326 -8.25 -10.90 2.22
C ARG A 326 -7.60 -10.44 3.51
N GLU A 327 -6.32 -10.71 3.63
CA GLU A 327 -5.50 -10.17 4.70
C GLU A 327 -4.12 -9.83 4.13
N PHE A 328 -3.70 -8.58 4.32
CA PHE A 328 -2.39 -8.09 3.93
C PHE A 328 -1.67 -7.55 5.16
N ARG A 329 -0.38 -7.88 5.28
CA ARG A 329 0.44 -7.48 6.42
C ARG A 329 1.82 -7.04 5.96
N PHE A 330 2.29 -5.94 6.54
CA PHE A 330 3.63 -5.40 6.34
C PHE A 330 4.07 -4.58 7.54
N VAL A 331 5.35 -4.24 7.57
CA VAL A 331 5.95 -3.39 8.61
C VAL A 331 6.50 -2.13 7.97
N ILE A 332 6.29 -0.99 8.62
CA ILE A 332 6.92 0.29 8.31
C ILE A 332 8.05 0.50 9.29
N LYS A 333 9.26 0.74 8.79
CA LYS A 333 10.48 1.02 9.56
C LYS A 333 11.07 2.36 9.14
N ALA A 334 11.73 3.06 10.05
CA ALA A 334 12.53 4.23 9.70
C ALA A 334 13.77 3.79 8.90
N LYS A 335 13.98 4.45 7.75
CA LYS A 335 15.20 4.29 6.95
C LYS A 335 16.34 5.16 7.48
#